data_bac856de119e2e3a3b9e9cf80fda4c8d
#
_entry.id   bac856de119e2e3a3b9e9cf80fda4c8d
#
_cell.length_a   1.000
_cell.length_b   1.000
_cell.length_c   1.000
_cell.angle_alpha   90.00
_cell.angle_beta   90.00
_cell.angle_gamma   90.00
#
_symmetry.space_group_name_H-M   'P 1'
#
loop_
_entity.id
_entity.type
_entity.pdbx_description
1 polymer ?
#
loop_
_entity_poly.entity_id
_entity_poly.type
_entity_poly.pdbx_seq_one_letter_code
_entity_poly.pdbx_strand_id
1 'polypeptide(L)'
;KPMDVQFKIEAGLGRLGLNPDDWQAAYGAVQASDNLRLVGIYTHLNGPDNPASIKRQIAEFDRAYKIGLGAGFNNLRRMVASSNVVLGYPELNYDAVNAGRLMFHLLDGKWADMIDTRPVMSAVKSAIIQVKEFPAGAVVGFLGPEPIAKPTRLAVMPIGFGDGFKHRPPLGEVLVHAQRAPVVGRRGIEHTVIDVTDIGAASVGDEVVLLGQQDGAEISGTELGDWLDLPLMEILPRLARTLPKVYLG
;
A
#
# COMPACT_ATOMS: atom_id res chain seq x y z
N LYS A 1 -16.81 -5.17 -33.47
CA LYS A 1 -15.42 -5.59 -33.21
C LYS A 1 -15.42 -6.50 -31.98
N PRO A 2 -14.86 -7.73 -32.04
CA PRO A 2 -14.79 -8.61 -30.89
C PRO A 2 -14.09 -7.94 -29.70
N MET A 3 -14.53 -8.29 -28.50
CA MET A 3 -13.92 -7.87 -27.23
C MET A 3 -12.71 -8.77 -26.93
N ASP A 4 -11.58 -8.16 -26.64
CA ASP A 4 -10.39 -8.88 -26.16
C ASP A 4 -10.58 -9.31 -24.71
N VAL A 5 -10.43 -10.60 -24.45
CA VAL A 5 -10.55 -11.18 -23.12
C VAL A 5 -9.30 -11.98 -22.74
N GLN A 6 -9.06 -12.11 -21.45
CA GLN A 6 -8.02 -12.97 -20.92
C GLN A 6 -8.62 -13.94 -19.88
N PHE A 7 -8.14 -15.17 -19.86
CA PHE A 7 -8.51 -16.10 -18.81
C PHE A 7 -7.56 -16.00 -17.62
N LYS A 8 -8.14 -15.89 -16.45
CA LYS A 8 -7.41 -16.10 -15.22
C LYS A 8 -7.47 -17.58 -14.86
N ILE A 9 -6.30 -18.18 -14.63
CA ILE A 9 -6.15 -19.58 -14.27
C ILE A 9 -5.94 -19.68 -12.76
N GLU A 10 -6.72 -20.53 -12.08
CA GLU A 10 -6.44 -20.90 -10.69
C GLU A 10 -5.30 -21.92 -10.69
N ALA A 11 -4.16 -21.49 -10.16
CA ALA A 11 -2.94 -22.31 -10.14
C ALA A 11 -2.43 -22.60 -8.71
N GLY A 12 -3.22 -22.24 -7.68
CA GLY A 12 -2.87 -22.52 -6.29
C GLY A 12 -2.96 -21.30 -5.34
N LEU A 13 -3.50 -20.16 -5.80
CA LEU A 13 -3.76 -19.00 -4.94
C LEU A 13 -5.06 -19.15 -4.13
N GLY A 14 -6.06 -19.88 -4.66
CA GLY A 14 -7.34 -20.09 -3.99
C GLY A 14 -8.24 -18.86 -3.92
N ARG A 15 -8.17 -17.94 -4.91
CA ARG A 15 -8.96 -16.71 -4.88
C ARG A 15 -9.90 -16.54 -6.07
N LEU A 16 -9.38 -16.40 -7.25
CA LEU A 16 -10.13 -16.22 -8.50
C LEU A 16 -9.40 -16.94 -9.62
N GLY A 17 -10.15 -17.46 -10.58
CA GLY A 17 -9.60 -18.12 -11.77
C GLY A 17 -10.45 -19.31 -12.15
N LEU A 18 -10.26 -19.79 -13.38
CA LEU A 18 -10.87 -21.01 -13.87
C LEU A 18 -10.15 -22.22 -13.25
N ASN A 19 -10.92 -23.14 -12.69
CA ASN A 19 -10.39 -24.42 -12.22
C ASN A 19 -10.07 -25.35 -13.39
N PRO A 20 -9.25 -26.39 -13.17
CA PRO A 20 -8.89 -27.36 -14.22
C PRO A 20 -10.08 -27.96 -14.97
N ASP A 21 -11.15 -28.27 -14.27
CA ASP A 21 -12.35 -28.90 -14.84
C ASP A 21 -13.13 -27.94 -15.76
N ASP A 22 -12.95 -26.63 -15.59
CA ASP A 22 -13.66 -25.59 -16.36
C ASP A 22 -12.91 -25.17 -17.64
N TRP A 23 -11.62 -25.47 -17.78
CA TRP A 23 -10.80 -24.92 -18.85
C TRP A 23 -11.32 -25.26 -20.23
N GLN A 24 -11.65 -26.53 -20.48
CA GLN A 24 -12.08 -26.98 -21.80
C GLN A 24 -13.41 -26.32 -22.22
N ALA A 25 -14.35 -26.21 -21.29
CA ALA A 25 -15.62 -25.52 -21.53
C ALA A 25 -15.42 -24.01 -21.80
N ALA A 26 -14.53 -23.37 -21.04
CA ALA A 26 -14.22 -21.95 -21.22
C ALA A 26 -13.59 -21.65 -22.59
N TYR A 27 -12.60 -22.45 -23.02
CA TYR A 27 -12.01 -22.29 -24.35
C TYR A 27 -13.06 -22.52 -25.44
N GLY A 28 -13.89 -23.55 -25.33
CA GLY A 28 -14.99 -23.82 -26.26
C GLY A 28 -16.01 -22.70 -26.36
N ALA A 29 -16.34 -22.07 -25.21
CA ALA A 29 -17.27 -20.94 -25.18
C ALA A 29 -16.75 -19.71 -25.96
N VAL A 30 -15.44 -19.42 -25.86
CA VAL A 30 -14.86 -18.33 -26.65
C VAL A 30 -14.80 -18.68 -28.13
N GLN A 31 -14.49 -19.93 -28.49
CA GLN A 31 -14.49 -20.37 -29.89
C GLN A 31 -15.88 -20.28 -30.54
N ALA A 32 -16.93 -20.51 -29.75
CA ALA A 32 -18.32 -20.43 -30.24
C ALA A 32 -18.85 -18.99 -30.32
N SER A 33 -18.07 -17.98 -29.93
CA SER A 33 -18.51 -16.58 -29.85
C SER A 33 -17.82 -15.71 -30.88
N ASP A 34 -18.58 -15.08 -31.76
CA ASP A 34 -18.09 -14.07 -32.71
C ASP A 34 -17.73 -12.73 -31.99
N ASN A 35 -18.15 -12.55 -30.74
CA ASN A 35 -17.99 -11.32 -29.99
C ASN A 35 -16.79 -11.32 -29.04
N LEU A 36 -16.10 -12.46 -28.87
CA LEU A 36 -14.97 -12.61 -27.98
C LEU A 36 -13.71 -13.02 -28.73
N ARG A 37 -12.57 -12.44 -28.30
CA ARG A 37 -11.26 -12.84 -28.77
C ARG A 37 -10.36 -13.10 -27.55
N LEU A 38 -9.97 -14.36 -27.33
CA LEU A 38 -9.02 -14.67 -26.26
C LEU A 38 -7.62 -14.24 -26.69
N VAL A 39 -7.05 -13.29 -25.96
CA VAL A 39 -5.74 -12.71 -26.24
C VAL A 39 -4.65 -13.15 -25.28
N GLY A 40 -5.00 -13.84 -24.18
CA GLY A 40 -4.02 -14.30 -23.23
C GLY A 40 -4.61 -15.08 -22.07
N ILE A 41 -3.73 -15.68 -21.29
CA ILE A 41 -4.03 -16.28 -20.01
C ILE A 41 -3.08 -15.74 -18.93
N TYR A 42 -3.55 -15.67 -17.71
CA TYR A 42 -2.73 -15.22 -16.60
C TYR A 42 -3.07 -15.94 -15.30
N THR A 43 -2.13 -15.91 -14.38
CA THR A 43 -2.35 -16.33 -12.99
C THR A 43 -1.66 -15.36 -12.04
N HIS A 44 -1.85 -15.57 -10.74
CA HIS A 44 -1.12 -14.87 -9.71
C HIS A 44 -0.48 -15.91 -8.79
N LEU A 45 0.84 -15.98 -8.82
CA LEU A 45 1.60 -16.96 -8.06
C LEU A 45 1.64 -16.61 -6.57
N ASN A 46 1.52 -17.61 -5.72
CA ASN A 46 1.57 -17.50 -4.27
C ASN A 46 2.88 -18.10 -3.72
N GLY A 47 3.39 -17.52 -2.63
CA GLY A 47 4.56 -18.01 -1.93
C GLY A 47 5.86 -17.94 -2.76
N PRO A 48 6.27 -16.74 -3.21
CA PRO A 48 7.48 -16.57 -4.03
C PRO A 48 8.78 -17.00 -3.31
N ASP A 49 8.74 -17.13 -1.99
CA ASP A 49 9.86 -17.63 -1.20
C ASP A 49 9.95 -19.17 -1.15
N ASN A 50 9.00 -19.87 -1.76
CA ASN A 50 8.97 -21.32 -1.84
C ASN A 50 9.08 -21.82 -3.30
N PRO A 51 10.28 -22.14 -3.79
CA PRO A 51 10.52 -22.57 -5.17
C PRO A 51 9.70 -23.80 -5.58
N ALA A 52 9.48 -24.74 -4.65
CA ALA A 52 8.67 -25.93 -4.95
C ALA A 52 7.19 -25.58 -5.17
N SER A 53 6.66 -24.59 -4.45
CA SER A 53 5.31 -24.05 -4.66
C SER A 53 5.21 -23.38 -6.03
N ILE A 54 6.16 -22.50 -6.36
CA ILE A 54 6.21 -21.85 -7.68
C ILE A 54 6.24 -22.87 -8.80
N LYS A 55 7.08 -23.89 -8.70
CA LYS A 55 7.19 -24.94 -9.72
C LYS A 55 5.85 -25.68 -9.93
N ARG A 56 5.13 -26.01 -8.86
CA ARG A 56 3.80 -26.67 -8.97
C ARG A 56 2.79 -25.75 -9.65
N GLN A 57 2.73 -24.49 -9.26
CA GLN A 57 1.79 -23.51 -9.82
C GLN A 57 2.05 -23.25 -11.31
N ILE A 58 3.31 -23.18 -11.71
CA ILE A 58 3.70 -23.02 -13.11
C ILE A 58 3.33 -24.25 -13.92
N ALA A 59 3.53 -25.46 -13.38
CA ALA A 59 3.12 -26.68 -14.08
C ALA A 59 1.61 -26.72 -14.35
N GLU A 60 0.79 -26.23 -13.41
CA GLU A 60 -0.66 -26.12 -13.58
C GLU A 60 -1.03 -25.05 -14.62
N PHE A 61 -0.40 -23.90 -14.57
CA PHE A 61 -0.59 -22.83 -15.55
C PHE A 61 -0.21 -23.30 -16.98
N ASP A 62 0.93 -23.99 -17.12
CA ASP A 62 1.39 -24.52 -18.41
C ASP A 62 0.45 -25.59 -18.94
N ARG A 63 -0.21 -26.37 -18.07
CA ARG A 63 -1.24 -27.32 -18.47
C ARG A 63 -2.43 -26.62 -19.10
N ALA A 64 -2.93 -25.53 -18.47
CA ALA A 64 -3.99 -24.72 -19.04
C ALA A 64 -3.60 -24.08 -20.37
N TYR A 65 -2.36 -23.57 -20.47
CA TYR A 65 -1.83 -23.02 -21.71
C TYR A 65 -1.81 -24.03 -22.85
N LYS A 66 -1.33 -25.25 -22.60
CA LYS A 66 -1.30 -26.33 -23.59
C LYS A 66 -2.69 -26.73 -24.07
N ILE A 67 -3.69 -26.74 -23.18
CA ILE A 67 -5.10 -27.00 -23.58
C ILE A 67 -5.58 -25.88 -24.51
N GLY A 68 -5.26 -24.62 -24.21
CA GLY A 68 -5.58 -23.49 -25.09
C GLY A 68 -4.95 -23.60 -26.47
N LEU A 69 -3.67 -23.99 -26.54
CA LEU A 69 -3.00 -24.27 -27.82
C LEU A 69 -3.69 -25.41 -28.59
N GLY A 70 -4.03 -26.50 -27.90
CA GLY A 70 -4.76 -27.62 -28.49
C GLY A 70 -6.16 -27.26 -28.98
N ALA A 71 -6.78 -26.26 -28.38
CA ALA A 71 -8.03 -25.64 -28.81
C ALA A 71 -7.85 -24.60 -29.95
N GLY A 72 -6.66 -24.43 -30.49
CA GLY A 72 -6.39 -23.54 -31.64
C GLY A 72 -6.03 -22.09 -31.30
N PHE A 73 -5.86 -21.73 -30.03
CA PHE A 73 -5.45 -20.40 -29.61
C PHE A 73 -3.92 -20.24 -29.64
N ASN A 74 -3.33 -20.01 -30.79
CA ASN A 74 -1.86 -20.03 -30.99
C ASN A 74 -1.11 -18.77 -30.54
N ASN A 75 -1.80 -17.68 -30.23
CA ASN A 75 -1.18 -16.38 -29.90
C ASN A 75 -1.61 -15.88 -28.50
N LEU A 76 -1.69 -16.76 -27.53
CA LEU A 76 -2.03 -16.40 -26.16
C LEU A 76 -0.84 -15.77 -25.46
N ARG A 77 -0.99 -14.53 -24.98
CA ARG A 77 -0.04 -13.91 -24.06
C ARG A 77 -0.11 -14.59 -22.71
N ARG A 78 1.04 -14.77 -22.08
CA ARG A 78 1.19 -15.37 -20.76
C ARG A 78 1.66 -14.32 -19.76
N MET A 79 1.01 -14.27 -18.59
CA MET A 79 1.40 -13.38 -17.51
C MET A 79 1.23 -14.11 -16.16
N VAL A 80 2.35 -14.33 -15.46
CA VAL A 80 2.36 -15.02 -14.16
C VAL A 80 3.09 -14.24 -13.09
N ALA A 81 4.03 -13.37 -13.48
CA ALA A 81 4.93 -12.69 -12.58
C ALA A 81 4.27 -11.50 -11.88
N SER A 82 4.10 -11.60 -10.56
CA SER A 82 3.87 -10.49 -9.65
C SER A 82 5.19 -9.85 -9.23
N SER A 83 5.17 -8.78 -8.46
CA SER A 83 6.37 -8.00 -8.10
C SER A 83 7.56 -8.83 -7.60
N ASN A 84 7.33 -9.72 -6.63
CA ASN A 84 8.40 -10.55 -6.07
C ASN A 84 8.86 -11.63 -7.07
N VAL A 85 7.94 -12.13 -7.90
CA VAL A 85 8.27 -13.11 -8.95
C VAL A 85 9.08 -12.47 -10.07
N VAL A 86 8.79 -11.23 -10.45
CA VAL A 86 9.59 -10.45 -11.41
C VAL A 86 11.07 -10.42 -11.02
N LEU A 87 11.32 -10.22 -9.73
CA LEU A 87 12.68 -10.10 -9.20
C LEU A 87 13.35 -11.47 -8.97
N GLY A 88 12.60 -12.43 -8.42
CA GLY A 88 13.15 -13.72 -7.99
C GLY A 88 13.20 -14.80 -9.05
N TYR A 89 12.42 -14.65 -10.13
CA TYR A 89 12.26 -15.65 -11.19
C TYR A 89 12.16 -14.97 -12.55
N PRO A 90 13.25 -14.35 -13.05
CA PRO A 90 13.21 -13.57 -14.30
C PRO A 90 12.71 -14.38 -15.52
N GLU A 91 12.95 -15.70 -15.51
CA GLU A 91 12.48 -16.64 -16.54
C GLU A 91 10.96 -16.76 -16.63
N LEU A 92 10.23 -16.30 -15.60
CA LEU A 92 8.76 -16.30 -15.55
C LEU A 92 8.13 -14.97 -15.99
N ASN A 93 8.91 -14.01 -16.46
CA ASN A 93 8.39 -12.71 -16.89
C ASN A 93 7.60 -12.77 -18.21
N TYR A 94 7.69 -13.87 -18.94
CA TYR A 94 6.95 -14.18 -20.16
C TYR A 94 6.62 -12.95 -21.06
N ASP A 95 5.32 -12.79 -21.45
CA ASP A 95 4.90 -11.73 -22.36
C ASP A 95 4.45 -10.45 -21.64
N ALA A 96 4.16 -10.56 -20.34
CA ALA A 96 3.72 -9.44 -19.50
C ALA A 96 3.90 -9.76 -18.01
N VAL A 97 3.97 -8.71 -17.19
CA VAL A 97 4.09 -8.80 -15.73
C VAL A 97 3.04 -7.96 -15.02
N ASN A 98 2.69 -8.34 -13.78
CA ASN A 98 1.82 -7.58 -12.88
C ASN A 98 2.62 -7.10 -11.68
N ALA A 99 3.37 -6.03 -11.86
CA ALA A 99 4.38 -5.54 -10.91
C ALA A 99 3.87 -4.43 -9.97
N GLY A 100 2.61 -4.51 -9.49
CA GLY A 100 1.96 -3.44 -8.72
C GLY A 100 2.77 -2.99 -7.50
N ARG A 101 3.15 -3.90 -6.59
CA ARG A 101 3.94 -3.56 -5.39
C ARG A 101 5.29 -2.94 -5.74
N LEU A 102 5.95 -3.43 -6.78
CA LEU A 102 7.21 -2.90 -7.26
C LEU A 102 7.06 -1.45 -7.75
N MET A 103 6.02 -1.16 -8.52
CA MET A 103 5.74 0.19 -9.03
C MET A 103 5.43 1.20 -7.91
N PHE A 104 4.86 0.75 -6.80
CA PHE A 104 4.49 1.61 -5.68
C PHE A 104 5.52 1.64 -4.54
N HIS A 105 6.70 1.05 -4.74
CA HIS A 105 7.74 0.92 -3.71
C HIS A 105 7.21 0.26 -2.43
N LEU A 106 6.46 -0.85 -2.59
CA LEU A 106 5.80 -1.58 -1.51
C LEU A 106 6.40 -2.98 -1.29
N LEU A 107 7.64 -3.14 -1.67
CA LEU A 107 8.41 -4.36 -1.40
C LEU A 107 8.92 -4.34 0.04
N ASP A 108 9.08 -5.52 0.63
CA ASP A 108 9.56 -5.73 1.97
C ASP A 108 10.66 -6.79 2.02
N GLY A 109 11.42 -6.81 3.12
CA GLY A 109 12.51 -7.73 3.35
C GLY A 109 13.50 -7.76 2.18
N LYS A 110 14.04 -8.95 1.87
CA LYS A 110 15.03 -9.15 0.80
C LYS A 110 14.62 -8.62 -0.56
N TRP A 111 13.33 -8.47 -0.82
CA TRP A 111 12.84 -7.98 -2.11
C TRP A 111 13.02 -6.48 -2.27
N ALA A 112 12.95 -5.73 -1.17
CA ALA A 112 13.21 -4.29 -1.17
C ALA A 112 14.68 -3.99 -1.53
N ASP A 113 15.60 -4.85 -1.08
CA ASP A 113 17.05 -4.69 -1.30
C ASP A 113 17.49 -5.03 -2.73
N MET A 114 16.62 -5.68 -3.52
CA MET A 114 16.98 -6.13 -4.88
C MET A 114 16.88 -5.03 -5.94
N ILE A 115 16.19 -3.93 -5.64
CA ILE A 115 15.97 -2.87 -6.62
C ILE A 115 15.81 -1.51 -5.93
N ASP A 116 16.47 -0.52 -6.47
CA ASP A 116 16.25 0.88 -6.09
C ASP A 116 15.03 1.42 -6.85
N THR A 117 13.94 1.66 -6.12
CA THR A 117 12.73 2.29 -6.63
C THR A 117 12.39 3.53 -5.81
N ARG A 118 11.72 4.50 -6.42
CA ARG A 118 11.27 5.69 -5.69
C ARG A 118 9.86 5.49 -5.15
N PRO A 119 9.57 5.90 -3.91
CA PRO A 119 8.21 5.89 -3.38
C PRO A 119 7.27 6.71 -4.27
N VAL A 120 6.15 6.11 -4.69
CA VAL A 120 5.11 6.84 -5.44
C VAL A 120 4.39 7.85 -4.54
N MET A 121 4.25 7.53 -3.25
CA MET A 121 3.81 8.48 -2.24
C MET A 121 5.05 9.00 -1.51
N SER A 122 5.50 10.20 -1.88
CA SER A 122 6.71 10.82 -1.31
C SER A 122 6.46 11.48 0.03
N ALA A 123 5.24 11.94 0.31
CA ALA A 123 4.89 12.59 1.56
C ALA A 123 3.39 12.51 1.87
N VAL A 124 3.06 12.55 3.16
CA VAL A 124 1.74 12.88 3.70
C VAL A 124 1.92 14.10 4.58
N LYS A 125 1.23 15.17 4.22
CA LYS A 125 1.36 16.47 4.87
C LYS A 125 0.02 16.98 5.35
N SER A 126 0.05 17.80 6.40
CA SER A 126 -1.07 18.54 6.96
C SER A 126 -0.61 19.93 7.36
N ALA A 127 -1.46 20.71 8.04
CA ALA A 127 -1.07 21.98 8.62
C ALA A 127 -1.64 22.11 10.03
N ILE A 128 -1.01 22.93 10.86
CA ILE A 128 -1.54 23.31 12.16
C ILE A 128 -2.75 24.23 11.95
N ILE A 129 -3.89 23.90 12.55
CA ILE A 129 -5.10 24.72 12.49
C ILE A 129 -5.42 25.43 13.81
N GLN A 130 -4.80 25.00 14.92
CA GLN A 130 -4.97 25.58 16.24
C GLN A 130 -3.76 25.33 17.09
N VAL A 131 -3.34 26.30 17.89
CA VAL A 131 -2.36 26.15 18.98
C VAL A 131 -2.99 26.64 20.27
N LYS A 132 -2.81 25.90 21.37
CA LYS A 132 -3.27 26.25 22.72
C LYS A 132 -2.24 25.96 23.76
N GLU A 133 -2.16 26.80 24.77
CA GLU A 133 -1.31 26.63 25.95
C GLU A 133 -2.15 26.16 27.13
N PHE A 134 -1.62 25.22 27.87
CA PHE A 134 -2.25 24.65 29.04
C PHE A 134 -1.28 24.75 30.24
N PRO A 135 -1.72 25.28 31.40
CA PRO A 135 -0.89 25.28 32.60
C PRO A 135 -0.72 23.86 33.18
N ALA A 136 0.32 23.65 33.97
CA ALA A 136 0.43 22.43 34.78
C ALA A 136 -0.84 22.28 35.62
N GLY A 137 -1.29 21.04 35.78
CA GLY A 137 -2.55 20.70 36.46
C GLY A 137 -3.80 20.76 35.60
N ALA A 138 -3.74 21.24 34.37
CA ALA A 138 -4.88 21.18 33.45
C ALA A 138 -5.19 19.74 33.05
N VAL A 139 -6.49 19.44 32.91
CA VAL A 139 -6.96 18.16 32.34
C VAL A 139 -7.37 18.41 30.89
N VAL A 140 -6.74 17.71 29.96
CA VAL A 140 -7.01 17.81 28.53
C VAL A 140 -7.64 16.50 28.06
N GLY A 141 -8.92 16.51 27.70
CA GLY A 141 -9.73 15.31 27.48
C GLY A 141 -9.16 14.30 26.48
N PHE A 142 -8.45 14.74 25.46
CA PHE A 142 -7.77 13.84 24.50
C PHE A 142 -6.53 13.15 25.08
N LEU A 143 -5.89 13.73 26.10
CA LEU A 143 -4.73 13.13 26.79
C LEU A 143 -5.15 12.07 27.81
N GLY A 144 -6.36 12.12 28.29
CA GLY A 144 -6.89 11.26 29.33
C GLY A 144 -7.34 12.02 30.58
N PRO A 145 -7.68 11.33 31.68
CA PRO A 145 -8.17 11.97 32.92
C PRO A 145 -7.04 12.59 33.76
N GLU A 146 -5.79 12.25 33.49
CA GLU A 146 -4.64 12.70 34.30
C GLU A 146 -4.29 14.16 33.97
N PRO A 147 -4.01 15.00 34.98
CA PRO A 147 -3.54 16.36 34.78
C PRO A 147 -2.17 16.36 34.09
N ILE A 148 -1.95 17.32 33.20
CA ILE A 148 -0.62 17.53 32.60
C ILE A 148 0.39 18.00 33.66
N ALA A 149 1.59 17.41 33.65
CA ALA A 149 2.58 17.61 34.70
C ALA A 149 3.32 18.97 34.63
N LYS A 150 3.43 19.54 33.42
CA LYS A 150 4.15 20.81 33.15
C LYS A 150 3.34 21.68 32.21
N PRO A 151 3.61 23.00 32.15
CA PRO A 151 3.01 23.83 31.11
C PRO A 151 3.27 23.22 29.74
N THR A 152 2.22 23.04 28.96
CA THR A 152 2.28 22.31 27.69
C THR A 152 1.60 23.12 26.59
N ARG A 153 2.20 23.12 25.42
CA ARG A 153 1.71 23.77 24.22
C ARG A 153 1.27 22.72 23.21
N LEU A 154 -0.02 22.65 22.94
CA LEU A 154 -0.61 21.65 22.04
C LEU A 154 -1.05 22.31 20.74
N ALA A 155 -0.78 21.62 19.63
CA ALA A 155 -1.28 21.99 18.33
C ALA A 155 -2.26 20.93 17.80
N VAL A 156 -3.19 21.38 16.95
CA VAL A 156 -4.19 20.52 16.31
C VAL A 156 -3.98 20.56 14.81
N MET A 157 -4.01 19.39 14.16
CA MET A 157 -4.03 19.25 12.71
C MET A 157 -5.31 18.56 12.24
N PRO A 158 -5.87 18.91 11.05
CA PRO A 158 -7.12 18.37 10.52
C PRO A 158 -6.89 17.05 9.78
N ILE A 159 -6.41 16.06 10.51
CA ILE A 159 -6.24 14.69 10.02
C ILE A 159 -6.48 13.73 11.18
N GLY A 160 -7.23 12.66 10.95
CA GLY A 160 -7.64 11.77 12.01
C GLY A 160 -7.71 10.30 11.62
N PHE A 161 -8.38 9.49 12.44
CA PHE A 161 -8.52 8.07 12.13
C PHE A 161 -9.51 7.83 10.95
N GLY A 162 -10.39 8.76 10.65
CA GLY A 162 -11.23 8.73 9.44
C GLY A 162 -10.42 8.77 8.16
N ASP A 163 -9.21 9.32 8.20
CA ASP A 163 -8.26 9.39 7.07
C ASP A 163 -7.37 8.15 6.94
N GLY A 164 -7.57 7.15 7.78
CA GLY A 164 -6.83 5.88 7.70
C GLY A 164 -5.74 5.70 8.75
N PHE A 165 -5.59 6.66 9.68
CA PHE A 165 -4.64 6.57 10.79
C PHE A 165 -5.20 5.78 11.98
N LYS A 166 -4.32 5.34 12.89
CA LYS A 166 -4.70 4.62 14.12
C LYS A 166 -5.33 5.57 15.13
N HIS A 167 -6.41 5.11 15.80
CA HIS A 167 -7.12 5.89 16.80
C HIS A 167 -6.42 5.92 18.17
N ARG A 168 -5.84 4.80 18.61
CA ARG A 168 -5.28 4.64 19.96
C ARG A 168 -3.76 4.62 19.95
N PRO A 169 -3.10 5.11 21.02
CA PRO A 169 -1.65 5.01 21.19
C PRO A 169 -1.11 3.57 21.09
N PRO A 170 0.16 3.40 20.71
CA PRO A 170 1.10 4.45 20.31
C PRO A 170 0.72 5.05 18.95
N LEU A 171 0.88 6.38 18.80
CA LEU A 171 0.47 7.09 17.59
C LEU A 171 1.67 7.68 16.80
N GLY A 172 2.88 7.54 17.37
CA GLY A 172 4.11 8.04 16.79
C GLY A 172 4.29 9.55 16.89
N GLU A 173 5.00 10.10 15.94
CA GLU A 173 5.41 11.49 15.88
C GLU A 173 5.07 12.08 14.51
N VAL A 174 5.19 13.38 14.39
CA VAL A 174 5.15 14.14 13.14
C VAL A 174 6.30 15.12 13.11
N LEU A 175 6.60 15.71 11.94
CA LEU A 175 7.56 16.81 11.88
C LEU A 175 6.84 18.15 11.80
N VAL A 176 7.34 19.11 12.58
CA VAL A 176 7.02 20.53 12.51
C VAL A 176 8.34 21.29 12.58
N HIS A 177 8.65 22.13 11.57
CA HIS A 177 9.94 22.81 11.46
C HIS A 177 11.15 21.87 11.57
N ALA A 178 11.09 20.71 10.90
CA ALA A 178 12.09 19.65 10.96
C ALA A 178 12.34 19.05 12.36
N GLN A 179 11.49 19.33 13.34
CA GLN A 179 11.56 18.79 14.69
C GLN A 179 10.43 17.78 14.92
N ARG A 180 10.71 16.74 15.68
CA ARG A 180 9.73 15.71 16.01
C ARG A 180 8.77 16.21 17.08
N ALA A 181 7.48 16.18 16.77
CA ALA A 181 6.38 16.49 17.67
C ALA A 181 5.56 15.22 17.95
N PRO A 182 5.52 14.75 19.21
CA PRO A 182 4.74 13.55 19.56
C PRO A 182 3.25 13.76 19.31
N VAL A 183 2.60 12.75 18.75
CA VAL A 183 1.14 12.68 18.72
C VAL A 183 0.66 12.26 20.11
N VAL A 184 -0.20 13.06 20.71
CA VAL A 184 -0.61 12.89 22.11
C VAL A 184 -2.06 12.52 22.28
N GLY A 185 -2.33 11.67 23.28
CA GLY A 185 -3.68 11.23 23.61
C GLY A 185 -4.27 10.25 22.60
N ARG A 186 -5.53 10.48 22.23
CA ARG A 186 -6.25 9.70 21.21
C ARG A 186 -6.46 10.55 19.97
N ARG A 187 -6.36 9.94 18.80
CA ARG A 187 -6.69 10.62 17.54
C ARG A 187 -8.20 10.69 17.36
N GLY A 188 -8.73 11.86 17.02
CA GLY A 188 -10.14 12.04 16.65
C GLY A 188 -10.45 11.48 15.26
N ILE A 189 -11.70 11.57 14.82
CA ILE A 189 -12.11 11.18 13.46
C ILE A 189 -11.36 12.04 12.44
N GLU A 190 -11.39 13.37 12.65
CA GLU A 190 -10.89 14.38 11.71
C GLU A 190 -9.72 15.20 12.27
N HIS A 191 -9.33 14.97 13.54
CA HIS A 191 -8.33 15.79 14.20
C HIS A 191 -7.33 14.94 14.97
N THR A 192 -6.09 15.42 14.99
CA THR A 192 -5.00 14.89 15.79
C THR A 192 -4.36 16.02 16.59
N VAL A 193 -4.03 15.72 17.85
CA VAL A 193 -3.31 16.63 18.73
C VAL A 193 -1.84 16.24 18.81
N ILE A 194 -0.96 17.20 18.71
CA ILE A 194 0.49 17.03 18.81
C ILE A 194 1.05 17.94 19.90
N ASP A 195 2.10 17.50 20.58
CA ASP A 195 2.82 18.31 21.55
C ASP A 195 3.91 19.11 20.84
N VAL A 196 3.78 20.42 20.87
CA VAL A 196 4.74 21.39 20.30
C VAL A 196 5.39 22.24 21.35
N THR A 197 5.41 21.79 22.61
CA THR A 197 5.97 22.54 23.74
C THR A 197 7.41 22.98 23.48
N ASP A 198 8.22 22.07 22.93
CA ASP A 198 9.63 22.30 22.66
C ASP A 198 9.86 22.93 21.26
N ILE A 199 8.81 23.17 20.49
CA ILE A 199 8.84 23.83 19.16
C ILE A 199 8.24 25.23 19.28
N GLY A 200 8.97 26.13 19.93
CA GLY A 200 8.46 27.45 20.34
C GLY A 200 7.90 28.33 19.22
N ALA A 201 8.36 28.15 17.97
CA ALA A 201 7.90 28.91 16.81
C ALA A 201 6.65 28.32 16.14
N ALA A 202 6.17 27.14 16.56
CA ALA A 202 5.03 26.50 15.92
C ALA A 202 3.78 27.36 15.99
N SER A 203 3.09 27.56 14.87
CA SER A 203 1.94 28.45 14.71
C SER A 203 0.90 27.90 13.75
N VAL A 204 -0.28 28.50 13.75
CA VAL A 204 -1.34 28.14 12.79
C VAL A 204 -0.86 28.42 11.38
N GLY A 205 -1.05 27.44 10.49
CA GLY A 205 -0.61 27.46 9.10
C GLY A 205 0.70 26.71 8.84
N ASP A 206 1.47 26.37 9.88
CA ASP A 206 2.71 25.63 9.72
C ASP A 206 2.46 24.21 9.19
N GLU A 207 3.35 23.80 8.29
CA GLU A 207 3.32 22.47 7.71
C GLU A 207 3.63 21.40 8.77
N VAL A 208 2.84 20.34 8.75
CA VAL A 208 3.06 19.13 9.55
C VAL A 208 3.31 17.96 8.59
N VAL A 209 4.43 17.26 8.74
CA VAL A 209 4.75 16.07 7.94
C VAL A 209 4.50 14.80 8.75
N LEU A 210 3.62 13.93 8.22
CA LEU A 210 3.27 12.65 8.83
C LEU A 210 4.03 11.48 8.19
N LEU A 211 4.45 11.66 6.95
CA LEU A 211 5.31 10.75 6.19
C LEU A 211 6.15 11.60 5.24
N GLY A 212 7.43 11.29 5.10
CA GLY A 212 8.34 11.97 4.19
C GLY A 212 9.28 12.94 4.88
N GLN A 213 9.83 13.86 4.12
CA GLN A 213 10.92 14.72 4.56
C GLN A 213 10.48 16.18 4.79
N GLN A 214 11.14 16.85 5.75
CA GLN A 214 11.05 18.27 6.01
C GLN A 214 12.43 18.79 6.46
N ASP A 215 13.08 19.63 5.66
CA ASP A 215 14.35 20.29 5.96
C ASP A 215 15.44 19.38 6.53
N GLY A 216 15.59 18.18 5.96
CA GLY A 216 16.59 17.19 6.36
C GLY A 216 16.18 16.22 7.46
N ALA A 217 15.04 16.43 8.12
CA ALA A 217 14.40 15.43 8.99
C ALA A 217 13.43 14.55 8.18
N GLU A 218 13.20 13.33 8.65
CA GLU A 218 12.35 12.37 7.96
C GLU A 218 11.47 11.56 8.93
N ILE A 219 10.24 11.30 8.51
CA ILE A 219 9.39 10.19 8.99
C ILE A 219 9.33 9.17 7.87
N SER A 220 9.97 8.05 8.06
CA SER A 220 10.02 6.98 7.05
C SER A 220 8.72 6.17 7.00
N GLY A 221 8.51 5.47 5.88
CA GLY A 221 7.39 4.53 5.76
C GLY A 221 7.48 3.37 6.75
N THR A 222 8.67 2.93 7.11
CA THR A 222 8.88 1.89 8.13
C THR A 222 8.46 2.38 9.51
N GLU A 223 8.91 3.57 9.94
CA GLU A 223 8.49 4.17 11.21
C GLU A 223 6.96 4.33 11.29
N LEU A 224 6.35 4.84 10.22
CA LEU A 224 4.89 4.96 10.17
C LEU A 224 4.21 3.59 10.29
N GLY A 225 4.75 2.56 9.64
CA GLY A 225 4.27 1.19 9.72
C GLY A 225 4.32 0.64 11.13
N ASP A 226 5.45 0.81 11.80
CA ASP A 226 5.67 0.36 13.18
C ASP A 226 4.68 1.03 14.16
N TRP A 227 4.47 2.34 14.04
CA TRP A 227 3.51 3.05 14.89
C TRP A 227 2.07 2.64 14.65
N LEU A 228 1.72 2.35 13.40
CA LEU A 228 0.37 1.95 13.03
C LEU A 228 0.12 0.45 13.24
N ASP A 229 1.17 -0.34 13.47
CA ASP A 229 1.13 -1.81 13.51
C ASP A 229 0.52 -2.37 12.22
N LEU A 230 0.94 -1.83 11.09
CA LEU A 230 0.45 -2.17 9.76
C LEU A 230 1.58 -2.09 8.73
N PRO A 231 1.63 -3.02 7.78
CA PRO A 231 2.56 -2.90 6.67
C PRO A 231 2.20 -1.69 5.77
N LEU A 232 3.21 -1.05 5.22
CA LEU A 232 3.04 0.13 4.35
C LEU A 232 2.06 -0.13 3.20
N MET A 233 2.01 -1.36 2.71
CA MET A 233 1.07 -1.82 1.68
C MET A 233 -0.41 -1.65 2.10
N GLU A 234 -0.73 -1.68 3.38
CA GLU A 234 -2.08 -1.45 3.88
C GLU A 234 -2.34 0.03 4.19
N ILE A 235 -1.32 0.76 4.62
CA ILE A 235 -1.42 2.17 5.01
C ILE A 235 -1.65 3.06 3.78
N LEU A 236 -0.81 2.94 2.75
CA LEU A 236 -0.86 3.84 1.60
C LEU A 236 -2.21 3.83 0.85
N PRO A 237 -2.86 2.68 0.59
CA PRO A 237 -4.19 2.68 -0.01
C PRO A 237 -5.27 3.34 0.85
N ARG A 238 -5.15 3.29 2.19
CA ARG A 238 -6.09 3.96 3.10
C ARG A 238 -5.95 5.46 2.98
N LEU A 239 -4.74 5.98 3.12
CA LEU A 239 -4.44 7.41 2.99
C LEU A 239 -4.78 7.95 1.60
N ALA A 240 -4.50 7.19 0.55
CA ALA A 240 -4.79 7.58 -0.82
C ALA A 240 -6.29 7.69 -1.16
N ARG A 241 -7.18 7.15 -0.34
CA ARG A 241 -8.63 7.23 -0.58
C ARG A 241 -9.25 8.53 -0.07
N THR A 242 -8.77 9.07 1.02
CA THR A 242 -9.40 10.17 1.76
C THR A 242 -8.68 11.50 1.56
N LEU A 243 -7.35 11.47 1.46
CA LEU A 243 -6.54 12.68 1.35
C LEU A 243 -6.49 13.23 -0.08
N PRO A 244 -6.51 14.56 -0.25
CA PRO A 244 -6.21 15.19 -1.54
C PRO A 244 -4.84 14.77 -2.06
N LYS A 245 -4.73 14.60 -3.39
CA LYS A 245 -3.49 14.18 -4.05
C LYS A 245 -2.86 15.35 -4.78
N VAL A 246 -1.57 15.56 -4.54
CA VAL A 246 -0.73 16.48 -5.31
C VAL A 246 0.26 15.64 -6.11
N TYR A 247 0.19 15.74 -7.43
CA TYR A 247 1.12 15.07 -8.33
C TYR A 247 2.31 15.96 -8.58
N LEU A 248 3.50 15.43 -8.29
CA LEU A 248 4.77 16.09 -8.57
C LEU A 248 5.25 15.64 -9.94
N GLY A 249 5.67 16.57 -10.78
CA GLY A 249 6.20 16.34 -12.13
C GLY A 249 7.60 15.75 -12.14
#